data_00d6c2693581c8558ea36c32c8438ffa
#
_entry.id   00d6c2693581c8558ea36c32c8438ffa
#
_cell.length_a   1.000
_cell.length_b   1.000
_cell.length_c   1.000
_cell.angle_alpha   90.00
_cell.angle_beta   90.00
_cell.angle_gamma   90.00
#
_symmetry.space_group_name_H-M   'P 1'
#
loop_
_entity.id
_entity.type
_entity.pdbx_description
1 polymer ?
#
loop_
_entity_poly.entity_id
_entity_poly.type
_entity_poly.pdbx_seq_one_letter_code
_entity_poly.pdbx_strand_id
1 'polypeptide(L)'
;MLLIFICIGLSALVTPSLGYSNYQERIPNGNNVNHPCKPNYRWPGVGHQNPLGGGKRNVFGIDFQKAGYQWTKDLCNADSDGDGRTNGDELGDRDCTWTVGSLPARIINVTHPGICEPYGSELCNGKDAFVSCELEKFEACSALNESDVRILNIKFNQTKVPAVETSYYCMTFDLPSDQDYHIIANEPIIDKVNILHHMVLYGCENPDDAYIPYPQACGMSTQGKCGSMLSGWTVGGAGNCFGDNVGFRIGNSSYKRVRLEVR
;
A
#
# COMPACT_ATOMS: atom_id res chain seq x y z
N MET A 1 -54.65 -13.35 -22.89
CA MET A 1 -53.88 -12.18 -23.34
C MET A 1 -52.62 -12.12 -22.48
N LEU A 2 -51.51 -12.63 -23.03
CA LEU A 2 -50.24 -12.81 -22.31
C LEU A 2 -49.35 -11.60 -22.62
N LEU A 3 -49.09 -10.75 -21.64
CA LEU A 3 -48.19 -9.61 -21.76
C LEU A 3 -46.76 -10.07 -21.41
N ILE A 4 -45.90 -10.13 -22.43
CA ILE A 4 -44.49 -10.36 -22.28
C ILE A 4 -43.78 -9.02 -22.08
N PHE A 5 -43.22 -8.76 -20.89
CA PHE A 5 -42.32 -7.65 -20.64
C PHE A 5 -40.91 -8.05 -21.05
N ILE A 6 -40.39 -7.41 -22.09
CA ILE A 6 -38.99 -7.51 -22.49
C ILE A 6 -38.22 -6.43 -21.71
N CYS A 7 -37.48 -6.83 -20.67
CA CYS A 7 -36.47 -5.98 -20.02
C CYS A 7 -35.23 -5.93 -20.92
N ILE A 8 -35.04 -4.82 -21.65
CA ILE A 8 -33.77 -4.54 -22.30
C ILE A 8 -32.80 -4.05 -21.21
N GLY A 9 -31.97 -4.95 -20.70
CA GLY A 9 -30.89 -4.60 -19.82
C GLY A 9 -29.79 -3.87 -20.59
N LEU A 10 -29.65 -2.57 -20.38
CA LEU A 10 -28.49 -1.82 -20.84
C LEU A 10 -27.28 -2.26 -19.98
N SER A 11 -26.49 -3.21 -20.50
CA SER A 11 -25.20 -3.57 -19.88
C SER A 11 -24.24 -2.40 -20.07
N ALA A 12 -24.18 -1.51 -19.09
CA ALA A 12 -23.09 -0.56 -19.01
C ALA A 12 -21.80 -1.37 -18.79
N LEU A 13 -20.98 -1.45 -19.81
CA LEU A 13 -19.60 -1.93 -19.70
C LEU A 13 -18.87 -0.94 -18.78
N VAL A 14 -18.86 -1.22 -17.49
CA VAL A 14 -17.95 -0.57 -16.54
C VAL A 14 -16.57 -1.09 -16.90
N THR A 15 -15.88 -0.40 -17.79
CA THR A 15 -14.43 -0.59 -17.93
C THR A 15 -13.81 -0.15 -16.62
N PRO A 16 -13.08 -1.02 -15.90
CA PRO A 16 -12.32 -0.56 -14.75
C PRO A 16 -11.37 0.54 -15.24
N SER A 17 -11.45 1.72 -14.62
CA SER A 17 -10.52 2.79 -14.94
C SER A 17 -9.15 2.41 -14.41
N LEU A 18 -8.33 1.79 -15.23
CA LEU A 18 -6.90 1.49 -14.99
C LEU A 18 -6.04 2.77 -14.97
N GLY A 19 -6.67 3.93 -14.69
CA GLY A 19 -6.07 5.23 -14.90
C GLY A 19 -4.85 5.54 -14.02
N TYR A 20 -4.67 4.87 -12.89
CA TYR A 20 -3.66 5.29 -11.90
C TYR A 20 -2.28 4.66 -12.14
N SER A 21 -2.17 3.38 -12.34
CA SER A 21 -0.90 2.70 -12.58
C SER A 21 -0.20 3.21 -13.84
N ASN A 22 -0.94 3.44 -14.92
CA ASN A 22 -0.42 3.94 -16.18
C ASN A 22 0.24 5.32 -16.09
N TYR A 23 -0.16 6.18 -15.15
CA TYR A 23 0.45 7.50 -14.98
C TYR A 23 1.68 7.47 -14.07
N GLN A 24 1.72 6.58 -13.09
CA GLN A 24 2.92 6.37 -12.27
C GLN A 24 4.13 5.96 -13.11
N GLU A 25 3.92 5.08 -14.08
CA GLU A 25 4.96 4.60 -14.99
C GLU A 25 5.49 5.69 -15.93
N ARG A 26 4.77 6.81 -16.08
CA ARG A 26 5.15 7.95 -16.91
C ARG A 26 5.90 9.04 -16.15
N ILE A 27 6.25 8.81 -14.91
CA ILE A 27 6.94 9.75 -14.03
C ILE A 27 8.13 9.01 -13.40
N PRO A 28 9.35 9.60 -13.38
CA PRO A 28 10.47 8.97 -12.69
C PRO A 28 10.13 8.78 -11.22
N ASN A 29 10.40 7.60 -10.68
CA ASN A 29 10.05 7.24 -9.31
C ASN A 29 8.56 7.42 -8.93
N GLY A 30 7.62 7.39 -9.88
CA GLY A 30 6.21 7.66 -9.62
C GLY A 30 5.53 6.73 -8.60
N ASN A 31 6.12 5.57 -8.34
CA ASN A 31 5.70 4.62 -7.31
C ASN A 31 6.58 4.65 -6.05
N ASN A 32 7.59 5.54 -5.98
CA ASN A 32 8.62 5.55 -4.95
C ASN A 32 8.71 6.88 -4.18
N VAL A 33 7.74 7.77 -4.36
CA VAL A 33 7.69 9.06 -3.66
C VAL A 33 7.33 8.84 -2.20
N ASN A 34 8.09 9.44 -1.30
CA ASN A 34 7.82 9.37 0.13
C ASN A 34 6.68 10.30 0.54
N HIS A 35 5.98 9.94 1.59
CA HIS A 35 5.11 10.87 2.29
C HIS A 35 5.97 11.90 3.04
N PRO A 36 5.66 13.23 2.98
CA PRO A 36 6.57 14.26 3.48
C PRO A 36 6.79 14.23 4.99
N CYS A 37 5.87 13.68 5.76
CA CYS A 37 5.95 13.67 7.22
C CYS A 37 5.58 12.34 7.90
N LYS A 38 5.25 11.30 7.12
CA LYS A 38 5.02 9.96 7.68
C LYS A 38 6.22 9.05 7.33
N PRO A 39 7.10 8.73 8.27
CA PRO A 39 8.20 7.82 8.00
C PRO A 39 7.67 6.49 7.45
N ASN A 40 8.35 5.95 6.44
CA ASN A 40 8.02 4.66 5.81
C ASN A 40 6.70 4.59 5.02
N TYR A 41 5.99 5.70 4.89
CA TYR A 41 4.82 5.78 4.01
C TYR A 41 5.20 6.29 2.63
N ARG A 42 4.54 5.75 1.61
CA ARG A 42 4.64 6.21 0.23
C ARG A 42 3.43 7.05 -0.14
N TRP A 43 3.61 7.90 -1.14
CA TRP A 43 2.54 8.67 -1.76
C TRP A 43 2.36 8.24 -3.22
N PRO A 44 1.73 7.07 -3.49
CA PRO A 44 1.57 6.56 -4.86
C PRO A 44 0.73 7.47 -5.76
N GLY A 45 -0.16 8.26 -5.19
CA GLY A 45 -0.96 9.25 -5.91
C GLY A 45 -0.24 10.56 -6.16
N VAL A 46 1.00 10.58 -6.68
CA VAL A 46 1.92 11.73 -6.77
C VAL A 46 1.25 13.02 -7.28
N GLY A 47 0.31 12.94 -8.22
CA GLY A 47 -0.43 14.09 -8.76
C GLY A 47 -1.72 14.44 -7.98
N HIS A 48 -2.01 13.80 -6.86
CA HIS A 48 -3.24 13.96 -6.10
C HIS A 48 -3.02 14.46 -4.68
N GLN A 49 -4.03 15.12 -4.11
CA GLN A 49 -4.04 15.50 -2.70
C GLN A 49 -4.26 14.29 -1.77
N ASN A 50 -4.78 13.20 -2.30
CA ASN A 50 -4.92 11.94 -1.59
C ASN A 50 -3.71 11.05 -1.90
N PRO A 51 -2.98 10.54 -0.90
CA PRO A 51 -1.83 9.65 -1.11
C PRO A 51 -2.14 8.44 -1.99
N LEU A 52 -3.33 7.87 -1.85
CA LEU A 52 -3.76 6.71 -2.63
C LEU A 52 -4.25 7.07 -4.04
N GLY A 53 -4.27 8.36 -4.38
CA GLY A 53 -4.81 8.85 -5.63
C GLY A 53 -6.32 9.15 -5.56
N GLY A 54 -6.88 9.65 -6.66
CA GLY A 54 -8.29 10.07 -6.73
C GLY A 54 -8.58 11.43 -6.13
N GLY A 55 -9.79 11.92 -6.34
CA GLY A 55 -10.21 13.22 -5.87
C GLY A 55 -9.45 14.38 -6.52
N LYS A 56 -9.15 15.42 -5.75
CA LYS A 56 -8.48 16.63 -6.23
C LYS A 56 -7.02 16.36 -6.58
N ARG A 57 -6.54 17.01 -7.64
CA ARG A 57 -5.11 17.07 -7.96
C ARG A 57 -4.40 18.09 -7.09
N ASN A 58 -3.14 17.80 -6.77
CA ASN A 58 -2.21 18.80 -6.25
C ASN A 58 -1.60 19.64 -7.41
N VAL A 59 -0.71 20.56 -7.09
CA VAL A 59 -0.11 21.47 -8.08
C VAL A 59 0.69 20.72 -9.14
N PHE A 60 1.48 19.73 -8.76
CA PHE A 60 2.20 18.88 -9.72
C PHE A 60 1.25 18.10 -10.65
N GLY A 61 0.16 17.54 -10.12
CA GLY A 61 -0.82 16.83 -10.93
C GLY A 61 -1.54 17.73 -11.94
N ILE A 62 -1.71 19.02 -11.62
CA ILE A 62 -2.23 20.02 -12.55
C ILE A 62 -1.20 20.29 -13.67
N ASP A 63 0.07 20.44 -13.32
CA ASP A 63 1.13 20.69 -14.30
C ASP A 63 1.41 19.46 -15.17
N PHE A 64 1.38 18.27 -14.61
CA PHE A 64 1.44 17.02 -15.35
C PHE A 64 0.29 16.87 -16.36
N GLN A 65 -0.93 17.32 -16.00
CA GLN A 65 -2.03 17.37 -16.94
C GLN A 65 -1.76 18.37 -18.08
N LYS A 66 -1.26 19.57 -17.78
CA LYS A 66 -0.90 20.58 -18.80
C LYS A 66 0.21 20.05 -19.73
N ALA A 67 1.11 19.23 -19.22
CA ALA A 67 2.14 18.54 -20.00
C ALA A 67 1.62 17.35 -20.84
N GLY A 68 0.29 17.18 -20.93
CA GLY A 68 -0.34 16.09 -21.69
C GLY A 68 -0.15 14.71 -21.03
N TYR A 69 0.00 14.67 -19.72
CA TYR A 69 0.28 13.44 -18.94
C TYR A 69 1.56 12.73 -19.37
N GLN A 70 2.58 13.53 -19.68
CA GLN A 70 3.90 13.04 -20.07
C GLN A 70 4.99 13.76 -19.26
N TRP A 71 6.08 13.05 -19.01
CA TRP A 71 7.29 13.62 -18.43
C TRP A 71 8.05 14.41 -19.51
N THR A 72 7.74 15.69 -19.62
CA THR A 72 8.42 16.60 -20.56
C THR A 72 9.59 17.29 -19.89
N LYS A 73 10.51 17.82 -20.71
CA LYS A 73 11.65 18.59 -20.18
C LYS A 73 11.20 19.85 -19.45
N ASP A 74 10.11 20.48 -19.91
CA ASP A 74 9.55 21.67 -19.26
C ASP A 74 8.96 21.31 -17.88
N LEU A 75 8.21 20.21 -17.78
CA LEU A 75 7.69 19.72 -16.49
C LEU A 75 8.81 19.32 -15.53
N CYS A 76 9.86 18.68 -16.04
CA CYS A 76 11.01 18.29 -15.25
C CYS A 76 11.74 19.50 -14.65
N ASN A 77 11.91 20.58 -15.41
CA ASN A 77 12.56 21.82 -14.96
C ASN A 77 11.63 22.76 -14.18
N ALA A 78 10.34 22.49 -14.14
CA ALA A 78 9.41 23.28 -13.33
C ALA A 78 9.56 22.96 -11.84
N ASP A 79 9.28 23.96 -11.02
CA ASP A 79 9.09 23.86 -9.58
C ASP A 79 7.58 24.00 -9.33
N SER A 80 6.87 22.87 -9.20
CA SER A 80 5.40 22.89 -9.16
C SER A 80 4.85 23.36 -7.82
N ASP A 81 5.50 23.04 -6.70
CA ASP A 81 5.04 23.39 -5.36
C ASP A 81 5.70 24.65 -4.78
N GLY A 82 6.73 25.16 -5.46
CA GLY A 82 7.38 26.41 -5.14
C GLY A 82 8.26 26.31 -3.89
N ASP A 83 8.95 25.19 -3.72
CA ASP A 83 9.91 25.00 -2.62
C ASP A 83 11.37 25.31 -3.01
N GLY A 84 11.62 25.64 -4.28
CA GLY A 84 12.92 25.97 -4.82
C GLY A 84 13.64 24.79 -5.44
N ARG A 85 13.03 23.62 -5.51
CA ARG A 85 13.55 22.43 -6.19
C ARG A 85 12.74 22.13 -7.44
N THR A 86 13.39 21.67 -8.50
CA THR A 86 12.66 21.26 -9.70
C THR A 86 12.03 19.89 -9.50
N ASN A 87 10.91 19.63 -10.19
CA ASN A 87 10.27 18.32 -10.20
C ASN A 87 11.25 17.21 -10.56
N GLY A 88 12.20 17.48 -11.45
CA GLY A 88 13.27 16.55 -11.85
C GLY A 88 14.25 16.27 -10.72
N ASP A 89 14.67 17.29 -9.99
CA ASP A 89 15.54 17.08 -8.82
C ASP A 89 14.82 16.28 -7.76
N GLU A 90 13.56 16.53 -7.48
CA GLU A 90 12.78 15.80 -6.50
C GLU A 90 12.56 14.33 -6.87
N LEU A 91 12.16 14.09 -8.11
CA LEU A 91 11.86 12.75 -8.63
C LEU A 91 13.09 11.97 -9.12
N GLY A 92 14.31 12.52 -8.94
CA GLY A 92 15.55 11.80 -9.22
C GLY A 92 15.98 11.77 -10.68
N ASP A 93 15.48 12.72 -11.50
CA ASP A 93 15.87 12.98 -12.89
C ASP A 93 16.34 14.43 -13.06
N ARG A 94 17.37 14.83 -12.32
CA ARG A 94 17.86 16.20 -12.28
C ARG A 94 18.25 16.76 -13.66
N ASP A 95 18.74 15.91 -14.52
CA ASP A 95 19.22 16.30 -15.85
C ASP A 95 18.13 16.24 -16.93
N CYS A 96 16.90 15.88 -16.55
CA CYS A 96 15.74 15.76 -17.44
C CYS A 96 15.99 14.83 -18.64
N THR A 97 16.61 13.70 -18.38
CA THR A 97 17.01 12.70 -19.39
C THR A 97 16.24 11.38 -19.27
N TRP A 98 15.47 11.22 -18.20
CA TRP A 98 14.71 10.00 -17.96
C TRP A 98 13.65 9.77 -19.05
N THR A 99 13.47 8.51 -19.39
CA THR A 99 12.44 8.05 -20.33
C THR A 99 11.63 6.92 -19.72
N VAL A 100 10.36 6.80 -20.12
CA VAL A 100 9.46 5.76 -19.63
C VAL A 100 10.10 4.38 -19.79
N GLY A 101 10.12 3.61 -18.70
CA GLY A 101 10.70 2.25 -18.65
C GLY A 101 12.19 2.22 -18.29
N SER A 102 12.88 3.36 -18.19
CA SER A 102 14.26 3.43 -17.70
C SER A 102 14.31 3.60 -16.18
N LEU A 103 15.44 3.24 -15.58
CA LEU A 103 15.69 3.51 -14.17
C LEU A 103 16.01 5.00 -13.99
N PRO A 104 15.42 5.69 -12.99
CA PRO A 104 15.81 7.04 -12.64
C PRO A 104 17.28 7.11 -12.16
N ALA A 105 17.94 8.23 -12.39
CA ALA A 105 19.33 8.43 -11.98
C ALA A 105 19.51 8.37 -10.46
N ARG A 106 18.48 8.74 -9.70
CA ARG A 106 18.44 8.66 -8.24
C ARG A 106 17.12 8.06 -7.78
N ILE A 107 17.19 7.03 -6.91
CA ILE A 107 16.03 6.31 -6.37
C ILE A 107 15.89 6.43 -4.84
N ILE A 108 16.82 7.13 -4.19
CA ILE A 108 16.81 7.39 -2.75
C ILE A 108 16.63 8.90 -2.52
N ASN A 109 16.13 9.27 -1.35
CA ASN A 109 15.85 10.66 -0.99
C ASN A 109 14.97 11.37 -2.05
N VAL A 110 14.01 10.65 -2.57
CA VAL A 110 12.99 11.18 -3.48
C VAL A 110 11.98 11.94 -2.64
N THR A 111 11.72 13.20 -3.04
CA THR A 111 10.74 14.07 -2.39
C THR A 111 9.50 14.23 -3.26
N HIS A 112 8.51 14.96 -2.79
CA HIS A 112 7.20 15.01 -3.43
C HIS A 112 7.04 16.30 -4.26
N PRO A 113 6.99 16.28 -5.62
CA PRO A 113 7.03 17.46 -6.49
C PRO A 113 5.77 18.33 -6.44
N GLY A 114 4.79 17.99 -5.65
CA GLY A 114 3.55 18.76 -5.50
C GLY A 114 3.19 19.02 -4.03
N ILE A 115 4.16 18.86 -3.12
CA ILE A 115 4.03 19.17 -1.71
C ILE A 115 5.33 19.83 -1.25
N CYS A 116 5.24 21.10 -0.89
CA CYS A 116 6.37 21.91 -0.48
C CYS A 116 7.15 21.27 0.68
N GLU A 117 8.45 21.07 0.48
CA GLU A 117 9.35 20.46 1.46
C GLU A 117 10.54 21.38 1.81
N PRO A 118 11.03 21.39 3.06
CA PRO A 118 10.58 20.54 4.19
C PRO A 118 9.18 20.92 4.68
N TYR A 119 8.29 19.94 4.77
CA TYR A 119 6.92 20.14 5.23
C TYR A 119 6.88 20.80 6.62
N GLY A 120 6.03 21.82 6.78
CA GLY A 120 5.92 22.58 8.02
C GLY A 120 7.01 23.63 8.24
N SER A 121 7.93 23.85 7.29
CA SER A 121 8.89 24.95 7.33
C SER A 121 8.22 26.31 7.08
N GLU A 122 8.91 27.41 7.40
CA GLU A 122 8.42 28.75 7.10
C GLU A 122 8.15 28.97 5.60
N LEU A 123 8.99 28.39 4.74
CA LEU A 123 8.83 28.44 3.29
C LEU A 123 7.51 27.81 2.83
N CYS A 124 7.08 26.75 3.52
CA CYS A 124 5.89 25.98 3.19
C CYS A 124 4.65 26.39 3.99
N ASN A 125 4.75 27.46 4.79
CA ASN A 125 3.66 27.90 5.64
C ASN A 125 2.40 28.27 4.83
N GLY A 126 1.27 27.71 5.19
CA GLY A 126 0.00 27.91 4.50
C GLY A 126 -0.18 27.12 3.20
N LYS A 127 0.84 26.35 2.78
CA LYS A 127 0.75 25.40 1.66
C LYS A 127 0.30 24.02 2.18
N ASP A 128 -0.26 23.22 1.28
CA ASP A 128 -0.49 21.79 1.47
C ASP A 128 -1.35 21.39 2.68
N ALA A 129 -2.36 22.20 3.00
CA ALA A 129 -3.29 21.95 4.09
C ALA A 129 -4.03 20.59 4.00
N PHE A 130 -3.94 19.92 2.85
CA PHE A 130 -4.49 18.58 2.64
C PHE A 130 -3.58 17.45 3.16
N VAL A 131 -2.32 17.75 3.49
CA VAL A 131 -1.38 16.76 4.01
C VAL A 131 -1.69 16.50 5.49
N SER A 132 -2.00 15.27 5.80
CA SER A 132 -2.16 14.81 7.19
C SER A 132 -0.91 14.09 7.64
N CYS A 133 -0.22 14.63 8.64
CA CYS A 133 0.92 13.99 9.30
C CYS A 133 0.52 13.05 10.44
N GLU A 134 -0.76 13.03 10.77
CA GLU A 134 -1.25 12.05 11.73
C GLU A 134 -1.07 10.66 11.11
N LEU A 135 -0.29 9.83 11.75
CA LEU A 135 -0.36 8.40 11.49
C LEU A 135 -1.80 8.01 11.75
N GLU A 136 -2.42 7.27 10.86
CA GLU A 136 -3.64 6.55 11.21
C GLU A 136 -3.25 5.68 12.41
N LYS A 137 -3.58 6.19 13.59
CA LYS A 137 -3.11 5.58 14.81
C LYS A 137 -3.99 4.38 15.06
N PHE A 138 -3.36 3.23 15.17
CA PHE A 138 -3.94 2.08 15.86
C PHE A 138 -4.47 2.45 17.27
N GLU A 139 -4.00 3.55 17.84
CA GLU A 139 -4.49 4.18 19.08
C GLU A 139 -5.98 4.50 19.06
N ALA A 140 -6.61 4.62 17.90
CA ALA A 140 -8.06 4.80 17.75
C ALA A 140 -8.86 3.48 17.72
N CYS A 141 -8.20 2.33 17.80
CA CYS A 141 -8.88 1.04 17.84
C CYS A 141 -9.41 0.75 19.25
N SER A 142 -10.67 1.04 19.50
CA SER A 142 -11.34 0.86 20.80
C SER A 142 -11.25 -0.57 21.31
N ALA A 143 -11.33 -1.54 20.41
CA ALA A 143 -11.24 -2.97 20.73
C ALA A 143 -9.92 -3.37 21.40
N LEU A 144 -8.83 -2.63 21.19
CA LEU A 144 -7.55 -2.89 21.85
C LEU A 144 -7.50 -2.49 23.33
N ASN A 145 -8.49 -1.74 23.79
CA ASN A 145 -8.58 -1.33 25.21
C ASN A 145 -9.29 -2.36 26.09
N GLU A 146 -9.79 -3.44 25.52
CA GLU A 146 -10.43 -4.52 26.29
C GLU A 146 -9.38 -5.29 27.12
N SER A 147 -9.79 -5.71 28.32
CA SER A 147 -8.85 -6.26 29.32
C SER A 147 -8.31 -7.65 28.97
N ASP A 148 -8.94 -8.36 28.05
CA ASP A 148 -8.61 -9.72 27.61
C ASP A 148 -7.88 -9.76 26.25
N VAL A 149 -7.51 -8.61 25.70
CA VAL A 149 -6.75 -8.52 24.46
C VAL A 149 -5.38 -9.16 24.64
N ARG A 150 -5.02 -10.02 23.70
CA ARG A 150 -3.70 -10.66 23.60
C ARG A 150 -3.01 -10.25 22.31
N ILE A 151 -1.71 -10.00 22.38
CA ILE A 151 -0.89 -9.70 21.22
C ILE A 151 -0.19 -10.96 20.74
N LEU A 152 -0.38 -11.30 19.48
CA LEU A 152 0.31 -12.39 18.81
C LEU A 152 1.25 -11.80 17.74
N ASN A 153 2.55 -12.05 17.87
CA ASN A 153 3.55 -11.63 16.90
C ASN A 153 3.77 -12.73 15.85
N ILE A 154 3.37 -12.44 14.62
CA ILE A 154 3.57 -13.29 13.44
C ILE A 154 4.64 -12.64 12.58
N LYS A 155 5.83 -13.22 12.52
CA LYS A 155 6.96 -12.65 11.77
C LYS A 155 7.85 -13.74 11.17
N PHE A 156 8.41 -13.45 10.01
CA PHE A 156 9.48 -14.28 9.46
C PHE A 156 10.75 -14.17 10.30
N ASN A 157 11.52 -15.23 10.32
CA ASN A 157 12.92 -15.14 10.69
C ASN A 157 13.67 -14.33 9.63
N GLN A 158 14.88 -13.88 9.96
CA GLN A 158 15.71 -13.14 9.01
C GLN A 158 15.86 -13.96 7.71
N THR A 159 15.38 -13.39 6.62
CA THR A 159 15.26 -14.07 5.33
C THR A 159 15.96 -13.25 4.25
N LYS A 160 16.82 -13.92 3.47
CA LYS A 160 17.48 -13.27 2.33
C LYS A 160 16.49 -13.10 1.20
N VAL A 161 16.25 -11.86 0.78
CA VAL A 161 15.44 -11.54 -0.39
C VAL A 161 16.29 -11.71 -1.64
N PRO A 162 15.84 -12.49 -2.65
CA PRO A 162 16.57 -12.64 -3.90
C PRO A 162 16.63 -11.32 -4.69
N ALA A 163 17.68 -11.11 -5.46
CA ALA A 163 17.83 -9.96 -6.34
C ALA A 163 17.07 -10.20 -7.67
N VAL A 164 15.76 -10.31 -7.58
CA VAL A 164 14.83 -10.46 -8.71
C VAL A 164 13.71 -9.42 -8.58
N GLU A 165 13.04 -9.10 -9.67
CA GLU A 165 12.01 -8.07 -9.71
C GLU A 165 10.87 -8.35 -8.72
N THR A 166 10.43 -9.59 -8.63
CA THR A 166 9.34 -10.00 -7.74
C THR A 166 9.59 -11.38 -7.15
N SER A 167 9.42 -11.51 -5.86
CA SER A 167 9.46 -12.81 -5.17
C SER A 167 8.39 -12.87 -4.09
N TYR A 168 7.83 -14.06 -3.92
CA TYR A 168 6.86 -14.35 -2.86
C TYR A 168 7.47 -15.36 -1.90
N TYR A 169 7.31 -15.10 -0.61
CA TYR A 169 7.73 -16.00 0.45
C TYR A 169 6.56 -16.28 1.37
N CYS A 170 6.46 -17.53 1.80
CA CYS A 170 5.42 -17.97 2.72
C CYS A 170 6.03 -18.69 3.92
N MET A 171 5.35 -18.59 5.05
CA MET A 171 5.60 -19.35 6.26
C MET A 171 4.28 -19.53 7.02
N THR A 172 4.11 -20.66 7.70
CA THR A 172 2.94 -20.91 8.53
C THR A 172 3.23 -20.72 10.00
N PHE A 173 2.19 -20.38 10.75
CA PHE A 173 2.24 -20.15 12.19
C PHE A 173 1.05 -20.84 12.85
N ASP A 174 1.31 -21.53 13.93
CA ASP A 174 0.26 -22.08 14.75
C ASP A 174 -0.36 -20.99 15.62
N LEU A 175 -1.67 -21.02 15.72
CA LEU A 175 -2.46 -20.10 16.53
C LEU A 175 -2.84 -20.75 17.86
N PRO A 176 -3.07 -19.96 18.92
CA PRO A 176 -3.69 -20.45 20.13
C PRO A 176 -4.99 -21.20 19.80
N SER A 177 -5.18 -22.39 20.37
CA SER A 177 -6.35 -23.24 20.09
C SER A 177 -6.93 -23.90 21.34
N ASP A 178 -6.57 -23.40 22.51
CA ASP A 178 -7.14 -23.76 23.79
C ASP A 178 -8.61 -23.35 23.95
N GLN A 179 -8.98 -22.27 23.26
CA GLN A 179 -10.35 -21.77 23.14
C GLN A 179 -10.52 -21.06 21.81
N ASP A 180 -11.70 -20.47 21.55
CA ASP A 180 -11.91 -19.59 20.40
C ASP A 180 -11.48 -18.17 20.74
N TYR A 181 -10.84 -17.54 19.79
CA TYR A 181 -10.40 -16.15 19.80
C TYR A 181 -10.91 -15.41 18.56
N HIS A 182 -10.79 -14.09 18.58
CA HIS A 182 -11.07 -13.27 17.41
C HIS A 182 -9.89 -12.36 17.11
N ILE A 183 -9.46 -12.32 15.85
CA ILE A 183 -8.54 -11.28 15.38
C ILE A 183 -9.35 -10.00 15.24
N ILE A 184 -9.12 -9.04 16.12
CA ILE A 184 -9.84 -7.76 16.17
C ILE A 184 -9.05 -6.62 15.54
N ALA A 185 -7.74 -6.81 15.40
CA ALA A 185 -6.85 -5.83 14.80
C ALA A 185 -5.56 -6.50 14.31
N ASN A 186 -4.88 -5.86 13.36
CA ASN A 186 -3.53 -6.21 12.95
C ASN A 186 -2.73 -4.96 12.60
N GLU A 187 -1.47 -4.94 12.99
CA GLU A 187 -0.51 -3.88 12.68
C GLU A 187 0.69 -4.46 11.92
N PRO A 188 1.12 -3.84 10.80
CA PRO A 188 2.31 -4.28 10.09
C PRO A 188 3.59 -3.86 10.82
N ILE A 189 4.53 -4.78 10.99
CA ILE A 189 5.87 -4.50 11.46
C ILE A 189 6.83 -4.69 10.29
N ILE A 190 7.41 -3.60 9.79
CA ILE A 190 8.22 -3.60 8.59
C ILE A 190 9.61 -3.05 8.90
N ASP A 191 10.63 -3.88 8.68
CA ASP A 191 12.02 -3.48 8.84
C ASP A 191 12.66 -2.95 7.54
N LYS A 192 12.13 -3.30 6.38
CA LYS A 192 12.65 -2.92 5.06
C LYS A 192 11.55 -2.47 4.11
N VAL A 193 11.08 -1.25 4.31
CA VAL A 193 9.97 -0.65 3.54
C VAL A 193 10.23 -0.54 2.03
N ASN A 194 11.48 -0.47 1.60
CA ASN A 194 11.85 -0.37 0.18
C ASN A 194 11.80 -1.71 -0.56
N ILE A 195 11.59 -2.81 0.17
CA ILE A 195 11.59 -4.16 -0.41
C ILE A 195 10.19 -4.78 -0.32
N LEU A 196 9.49 -4.51 0.78
CA LEU A 196 8.19 -5.11 1.05
C LEU A 196 7.07 -4.38 0.31
N HIS A 197 6.30 -5.12 -0.49
CA HIS A 197 5.18 -4.57 -1.26
C HIS A 197 3.82 -4.86 -0.62
N HIS A 198 3.59 -6.10 -0.19
CA HIS A 198 2.39 -6.48 0.56
C HIS A 198 2.62 -7.69 1.44
N MET A 199 1.74 -7.83 2.42
CA MET A 199 1.59 -9.02 3.25
C MET A 199 0.14 -9.48 3.23
N VAL A 200 -0.09 -10.79 3.18
CA VAL A 200 -1.42 -11.37 3.31
C VAL A 200 -1.38 -12.52 4.32
N LEU A 201 -2.34 -12.50 5.22
CA LEU A 201 -2.53 -13.55 6.22
C LEU A 201 -3.73 -14.40 5.81
N TYR A 202 -3.48 -15.69 5.56
CA TYR A 202 -4.50 -16.65 5.19
C TYR A 202 -4.76 -17.64 6.32
N GLY A 203 -6.04 -17.94 6.60
CA GLY A 203 -6.46 -19.03 7.46
C GLY A 203 -6.31 -20.37 6.74
N CYS A 204 -5.78 -21.37 7.44
CA CYS A 204 -5.62 -22.73 6.97
C CYS A 204 -6.75 -23.62 7.52
N GLU A 205 -7.59 -24.19 6.65
CA GLU A 205 -8.72 -25.03 7.05
C GLU A 205 -8.25 -26.36 7.68
N ASN A 206 -7.20 -26.95 7.11
CA ASN A 206 -6.60 -28.16 7.67
C ASN A 206 -5.13 -27.86 8.03
N PRO A 207 -4.80 -27.76 9.34
CA PRO A 207 -3.46 -27.41 9.78
C PRO A 207 -2.39 -28.45 9.39
N ASP A 208 -2.75 -29.72 9.27
CA ASP A 208 -1.76 -30.79 9.00
C ASP A 208 -1.23 -30.77 7.58
N ASP A 209 -2.00 -30.20 6.67
CA ASP A 209 -1.72 -30.26 5.25
C ASP A 209 -0.92 -29.05 4.69
N ALA A 210 -0.66 -28.03 5.50
CA ALA A 210 -0.14 -26.75 5.05
C ALA A 210 1.08 -26.26 5.84
N TYR A 211 1.87 -27.19 6.39
CA TYR A 211 2.99 -26.82 7.25
C TYR A 211 4.21 -26.30 6.47
N ILE A 212 4.54 -25.04 6.67
CA ILE A 212 5.73 -24.36 6.13
C ILE A 212 6.51 -23.77 7.32
N PRO A 213 7.50 -24.50 7.87
CA PRO A 213 8.14 -24.13 9.14
C PRO A 213 9.15 -22.99 9.06
N TYR A 214 9.57 -22.61 7.87
CA TYR A 214 10.53 -21.52 7.63
C TYR A 214 10.16 -20.77 6.34
N PRO A 215 10.58 -19.51 6.19
CA PRO A 215 10.28 -18.75 4.99
C PRO A 215 10.85 -19.44 3.74
N GLN A 216 10.00 -19.76 2.79
CA GLN A 216 10.38 -20.35 1.52
C GLN A 216 9.60 -19.73 0.37
N ALA A 217 10.16 -19.81 -0.83
CA ALA A 217 9.52 -19.31 -2.04
C ALA A 217 8.16 -19.98 -2.25
N CYS A 218 7.16 -19.17 -2.55
CA CYS A 218 5.81 -19.61 -2.87
C CYS A 218 5.25 -18.80 -4.05
N GLY A 219 4.11 -19.21 -4.59
CA GLY A 219 3.38 -18.39 -5.57
C GLY A 219 2.35 -17.52 -4.89
N MET A 220 1.92 -16.46 -5.53
CA MET A 220 0.70 -15.74 -5.17
C MET A 220 -0.48 -16.70 -5.35
N SER A 221 -0.91 -17.31 -4.30
CA SER A 221 -1.83 -18.43 -4.42
C SER A 221 -2.81 -18.48 -3.27
N THR A 222 -4.07 -18.36 -3.63
CA THR A 222 -5.18 -18.97 -2.91
C THR A 222 -5.24 -20.48 -3.13
N GLN A 223 -4.27 -21.06 -3.87
CA GLN A 223 -4.24 -22.50 -4.15
C GLN A 223 -3.77 -23.25 -2.91
N GLY A 224 -4.57 -24.17 -2.46
CA GLY A 224 -4.29 -25.05 -1.35
C GLY A 224 -5.14 -24.76 -0.13
N LYS A 225 -4.78 -25.36 0.96
CA LYS A 225 -5.53 -25.49 2.21
C LYS A 225 -5.52 -24.24 3.11
N CYS A 226 -4.89 -23.14 2.68
CA CYS A 226 -4.89 -21.83 3.33
C CYS A 226 -5.41 -20.79 2.35
N GLY A 227 -6.73 -20.73 2.17
CA GLY A 227 -7.37 -19.91 1.13
C GLY A 227 -8.18 -18.73 1.66
N SER A 228 -8.55 -18.73 2.93
CA SER A 228 -9.38 -17.69 3.52
C SER A 228 -8.52 -16.51 3.95
N MET A 229 -8.62 -15.38 3.28
CA MET A 229 -7.91 -14.15 3.65
C MET A 229 -8.48 -13.59 4.95
N LEU A 230 -7.67 -13.54 6.00
CA LEU A 230 -8.01 -13.01 7.31
C LEU A 230 -7.54 -11.56 7.48
N SER A 231 -6.44 -11.21 6.84
CA SER A 231 -5.87 -9.87 6.88
C SER A 231 -4.97 -9.63 5.70
N GLY A 232 -4.79 -8.37 5.34
CA GLY A 232 -3.85 -7.95 4.31
C GLY A 232 -3.28 -6.56 4.63
N TRP A 233 -2.07 -6.33 4.16
CA TRP A 233 -1.42 -5.05 4.20
C TRP A 233 -0.74 -4.78 2.86
N THR A 234 -0.79 -3.54 2.41
CA THR A 234 -0.02 -3.04 1.25
C THR A 234 0.75 -1.80 1.65
N VAL A 235 1.74 -1.44 0.82
CA VAL A 235 2.54 -0.23 1.02
C VAL A 235 1.63 0.98 1.29
N GLY A 236 1.89 1.68 2.40
CA GLY A 236 1.12 2.84 2.84
C GLY A 236 -0.02 2.56 3.82
N GLY A 237 -0.37 1.30 4.06
CA GLY A 237 -1.39 0.93 5.05
C GLY A 237 -0.86 0.96 6.48
N ALA A 238 -1.71 1.33 7.44
CA ALA A 238 -1.38 1.34 8.88
C ALA A 238 -1.72 0.03 9.59
N GLY A 239 -2.48 -0.84 8.95
CA GLY A 239 -3.08 -2.03 9.54
C GLY A 239 -4.60 -1.96 9.50
N ASN A 240 -5.27 -2.88 10.21
CA ASN A 240 -6.72 -2.90 10.27
C ASN A 240 -7.19 -2.98 11.73
N CYS A 241 -8.23 -2.22 12.05
CA CYS A 241 -9.03 -2.33 13.25
C CYS A 241 -10.46 -2.67 12.82
N PHE A 242 -11.02 -3.76 13.32
CA PHE A 242 -12.32 -4.25 12.85
C PHE A 242 -13.51 -3.66 13.62
N GLY A 243 -13.26 -2.78 14.57
CA GLY A 243 -14.31 -2.15 15.38
C GLY A 243 -14.86 -3.05 16.47
N ASP A 244 -15.83 -2.52 17.21
CA ASP A 244 -16.39 -3.21 18.37
C ASP A 244 -17.22 -4.44 17.93
N ASN A 245 -17.02 -5.55 18.61
CA ASN A 245 -17.72 -6.83 18.38
C ASN A 245 -17.56 -7.44 16.97
N VAL A 246 -16.51 -7.07 16.25
CA VAL A 246 -16.20 -7.60 14.91
C VAL A 246 -14.79 -8.18 14.90
N GLY A 247 -14.63 -9.36 14.30
CA GLY A 247 -13.32 -10.01 14.17
C GLY A 247 -13.39 -11.33 13.42
N PHE A 248 -12.22 -11.82 13.00
CA PHE A 248 -12.11 -13.15 12.40
C PHE A 248 -11.90 -14.19 13.47
N ARG A 249 -12.82 -15.15 13.57
CA ARG A 249 -12.71 -16.25 14.54
C ARG A 249 -11.55 -17.17 14.19
N ILE A 250 -10.72 -17.44 15.19
CA ILE A 250 -9.60 -18.38 15.17
C ILE A 250 -9.65 -19.27 16.41
N GLY A 251 -8.89 -20.33 16.44
CA GLY A 251 -8.74 -21.18 17.62
C GLY A 251 -9.43 -22.53 17.53
N ASN A 252 -10.02 -22.99 18.64
CA ASN A 252 -10.46 -24.37 18.80
C ASN A 252 -11.48 -24.83 17.74
N SER A 253 -12.46 -24.00 17.41
CA SER A 253 -13.52 -24.32 16.45
C SER A 253 -13.36 -23.63 15.09
N SER A 254 -12.20 -23.04 14.82
CA SER A 254 -11.90 -22.34 13.57
C SER A 254 -10.44 -22.55 13.14
N TYR A 255 -9.81 -21.55 12.51
CA TYR A 255 -8.43 -21.67 12.04
C TYR A 255 -7.45 -21.83 13.20
N LYS A 256 -6.68 -22.93 13.19
CA LYS A 256 -5.61 -23.23 14.17
C LYS A 256 -4.22 -22.92 13.63
N ARG A 257 -4.14 -22.61 12.35
CA ARG A 257 -2.91 -22.22 11.66
C ARG A 257 -3.20 -21.15 10.64
N VAL A 258 -2.24 -20.26 10.46
CA VAL A 258 -2.26 -19.26 9.42
C VAL A 258 -1.00 -19.34 8.57
N ARG A 259 -1.12 -18.90 7.31
CA ARG A 259 0.00 -18.69 6.40
C ARG A 259 0.18 -17.20 6.17
N LEU A 260 1.35 -16.69 6.50
CA LEU A 260 1.77 -15.35 6.09
C LEU A 260 2.45 -15.46 4.73
N GLU A 261 1.95 -14.69 3.77
CA GLU A 261 2.53 -14.47 2.46
C GLU A 261 3.09 -13.05 2.41
N VAL A 262 4.30 -12.92 1.90
CA VAL A 262 5.05 -11.66 1.80
C VAL A 262 5.58 -11.52 0.38
N ARG A 263 5.39 -10.32 -0.21
CA ARG A 263 5.92 -9.95 -1.53
C ARG A 263 6.82 -8.74 -1.42
#